data_f0ffc5c296d1654e9fc308558e33af81
#
_entry.id   f0ffc5c296d1654e9fc308558e33af81
#
_cell.length_a   1.000
_cell.length_b   1.000
_cell.length_c   1.000
_cell.angle_alpha   90.00
_cell.angle_beta   90.00
_cell.angle_gamma   90.00
#
_symmetry.space_group_name_H-M   'P 1'
#
loop_
_entity.id
_entity.type
_entity.pdbx_description
1 polymer ?
#
loop_
_entity_poly.entity_id
_entity_poly.type
_entity_poly.pdbx_seq_one_letter_code
_entity_poly.pdbx_strand_id
1 'polypeptide(L)'
;GIFGAGQTFRAGTIGTLADKTAFGYVKNYYEERGQHKRNCEIDRIVEGCTGIRRTTGQHPGGIIVLPFGEDINSFTPVQHPANDMTTDIITTHFDYHSIDANLLKLDILGHDDPTMIRMLEDITHLDAQTIPLDNPEVMSLFKSTEALGIKPEDIGGCPLGCLGVPEFGTDFVIQMLLDTKPQSFSDLIRISGLSHGTDVWLGNAQTLIEEGKATISTAICTRDDIMIYLIDKGLESELSFTIMESVRKGKGLKPEWEEEMKAHDVPDWYIWSCKKIKYMFPKAHAAAYVMMAYRIAYYKIFYPLAYYAAYFSIRASAFSYELMCMGRDRLEYYMKDYEKRKDTLTQKEQATVKDMKIVQEMYARGFDFVPVDLYKAQAHRFQVYDDKHLMPALDSIEGLGDKAADA
;
A
#
# COMPACT_ATOMS: atom_id res chain seq x y z
N GLY A 1 27.02 -10.84 -0.26
CA GLY A 1 27.09 -9.48 0.08
C GLY A 1 27.16 -9.18 1.57
N ILE A 2 26.14 -8.54 2.13
CA ILE A 2 26.18 -7.96 3.50
C ILE A 2 26.44 -9.01 4.57
N PHE A 3 25.74 -10.14 4.50
CA PHE A 3 25.81 -11.17 5.55
C PHE A 3 26.81 -12.30 5.29
N GLY A 4 27.43 -12.31 4.14
CA GLY A 4 28.36 -13.37 3.72
C GLY A 4 27.72 -14.48 2.89
N ALA A 5 28.54 -15.24 2.20
CA ALA A 5 28.09 -16.37 1.40
C ALA A 5 27.55 -17.49 2.29
N GLY A 6 26.43 -18.09 1.88
CA GLY A 6 25.80 -19.19 2.63
C GLY A 6 25.04 -18.79 3.90
N GLN A 7 24.94 -17.48 4.21
CA GLN A 7 24.27 -16.98 5.42
C GLN A 7 22.84 -16.49 5.17
N THR A 8 22.38 -16.45 3.92
CA THR A 8 21.04 -16.01 3.58
C THR A 8 20.36 -17.00 2.64
N PHE A 9 19.07 -17.21 2.86
CA PHE A 9 18.24 -18.12 2.07
C PHE A 9 16.89 -17.48 1.80
N ARG A 10 16.32 -17.73 0.63
CA ARG A 10 14.92 -17.37 0.37
C ARG A 10 14.02 -18.19 1.28
N ALA A 11 13.02 -17.53 1.86
CA ALA A 11 12.03 -18.23 2.66
C ALA A 11 11.13 -19.11 1.79
N GLY A 12 10.90 -20.34 2.20
CA GLY A 12 9.94 -21.23 1.58
C GLY A 12 8.54 -21.05 2.15
N THR A 13 7.54 -21.46 1.39
CA THR A 13 6.14 -21.53 1.83
C THR A 13 5.60 -22.94 1.60
N ILE A 14 4.63 -23.34 2.43
CA ILE A 14 3.89 -24.57 2.25
C ILE A 14 2.47 -24.21 1.87
N GLY A 15 2.09 -24.49 0.62
CA GLY A 15 0.74 -24.27 0.13
C GLY A 15 -0.19 -25.38 0.62
N THR A 16 -1.31 -24.99 1.22
CA THR A 16 -2.37 -25.89 1.65
C THR A 16 -3.61 -25.74 0.78
N LEU A 17 -4.46 -26.75 0.79
CA LEU A 17 -5.71 -26.73 0.05
C LEU A 17 -6.72 -25.82 0.74
N ALA A 18 -7.17 -24.77 0.04
CA ALA A 18 -8.17 -23.82 0.53
C ALA A 18 -9.60 -24.34 0.27
N ASP A 19 -10.55 -23.88 1.08
CA ASP A 19 -11.97 -24.30 1.03
C ASP A 19 -12.58 -24.26 -0.37
N LYS A 20 -12.44 -23.14 -1.07
CA LYS A 20 -13.00 -22.98 -2.42
C LYS A 20 -12.41 -23.96 -3.43
N THR A 21 -11.11 -24.21 -3.33
CA THR A 21 -10.42 -25.16 -4.22
C THR A 21 -10.83 -26.58 -3.88
N ALA A 22 -10.92 -26.90 -2.59
CA ALA A 22 -11.40 -28.21 -2.11
C ALA A 22 -12.83 -28.45 -2.58
N PHE A 23 -13.72 -27.47 -2.47
CA PHE A 23 -15.10 -27.55 -2.95
C PHE A 23 -15.16 -27.89 -4.45
N GLY A 24 -14.36 -27.19 -5.26
CA GLY A 24 -14.26 -27.47 -6.69
C GLY A 24 -13.82 -28.92 -7.00
N TYR A 25 -12.81 -29.41 -6.29
CA TYR A 25 -12.34 -30.77 -6.48
C TYR A 25 -13.39 -31.83 -6.08
N VAL A 26 -14.04 -31.64 -4.95
CA VAL A 26 -15.08 -32.58 -4.47
C VAL A 26 -16.27 -32.59 -5.42
N LYS A 27 -16.71 -31.40 -5.85
CA LYS A 27 -17.81 -31.28 -6.82
C LYS A 27 -17.47 -31.97 -8.13
N ASN A 28 -16.33 -31.69 -8.73
CA ASN A 28 -15.89 -32.29 -9.98
C ASN A 28 -15.73 -33.80 -9.87
N TYR A 29 -15.21 -34.29 -8.75
CA TYR A 29 -15.11 -35.76 -8.49
C TYR A 29 -16.43 -36.48 -8.63
N TYR A 30 -17.50 -35.88 -8.08
CA TYR A 30 -18.85 -36.49 -8.18
C TYR A 30 -19.48 -36.29 -9.56
N GLU A 31 -19.30 -35.15 -10.19
CA GLU A 31 -19.78 -34.84 -11.54
C GLU A 31 -19.19 -35.82 -12.58
N GLU A 32 -17.89 -36.07 -12.54
CA GLU A 32 -17.20 -37.01 -13.42
C GLU A 32 -17.73 -38.48 -13.27
N ARG A 33 -18.31 -38.78 -12.14
CA ARG A 33 -18.91 -40.09 -11.85
C ARG A 33 -20.42 -40.14 -12.02
N GLY A 34 -20.98 -39.09 -12.58
CA GLY A 34 -22.42 -38.98 -12.79
C GLY A 34 -23.24 -38.94 -11.49
N GLN A 35 -22.61 -38.57 -10.38
CA GLN A 35 -23.26 -38.47 -9.08
C GLN A 35 -23.52 -37.01 -8.74
N HIS A 36 -24.76 -36.72 -8.35
CA HIS A 36 -25.13 -35.40 -7.86
C HIS A 36 -25.24 -35.41 -6.35
N LYS A 37 -24.45 -34.60 -5.66
CA LYS A 37 -24.47 -34.42 -4.21
C LYS A 37 -24.96 -33.02 -3.84
N ARG A 38 -25.70 -32.93 -2.74
CA ARG A 38 -26.10 -31.62 -2.20
C ARG A 38 -24.89 -30.89 -1.65
N ASN A 39 -24.93 -29.55 -1.71
CA ASN A 39 -23.83 -28.72 -1.25
C ASN A 39 -23.40 -29.02 0.19
N CYS A 40 -24.35 -29.28 1.09
CA CYS A 40 -24.03 -29.63 2.48
C CYS A 40 -23.20 -30.91 2.62
N GLU A 41 -23.40 -31.88 1.74
CA GLU A 41 -22.56 -33.10 1.73
C GLU A 41 -21.18 -32.82 1.12
N ILE A 42 -21.12 -32.00 0.10
CA ILE A 42 -19.84 -31.52 -0.46
C ILE A 42 -19.07 -30.75 0.61
N ASP A 43 -19.70 -29.83 1.33
CA ASP A 43 -19.08 -29.02 2.39
C ASP A 43 -18.53 -29.92 3.52
N ARG A 44 -19.25 -30.95 3.91
CA ARG A 44 -18.79 -31.92 4.92
C ARG A 44 -17.47 -32.59 4.50
N ILE A 45 -17.36 -32.97 3.24
CA ILE A 45 -16.14 -33.61 2.70
C ILE A 45 -15.01 -32.55 2.58
N VAL A 46 -15.33 -31.32 2.18
CA VAL A 46 -14.40 -30.19 2.06
C VAL A 46 -13.70 -29.90 3.40
N GLU A 47 -14.41 -29.96 4.52
CA GLU A 47 -13.79 -29.82 5.85
C GLU A 47 -12.63 -30.81 6.07
N GLY A 48 -12.76 -32.04 5.62
CA GLY A 48 -11.70 -33.07 5.72
C GLY A 48 -10.56 -32.87 4.71
N CYS A 49 -10.76 -32.07 3.67
CA CYS A 49 -9.76 -31.81 2.63
C CYS A 49 -9.04 -30.48 2.84
N THR A 50 -9.64 -29.53 3.56
CA THR A 50 -9.08 -28.21 3.80
C THR A 50 -7.85 -28.30 4.69
N GLY A 51 -6.81 -27.51 4.36
CA GLY A 51 -5.58 -27.44 5.12
C GLY A 51 -4.57 -28.56 4.82
N ILE A 52 -4.90 -29.50 3.96
CA ILE A 52 -3.97 -30.55 3.52
C ILE A 52 -2.83 -29.88 2.72
N ARG A 53 -1.59 -30.25 3.03
CA ARG A 53 -0.40 -29.76 2.32
C ARG A 53 -0.43 -30.24 0.87
N ARG A 54 -0.29 -29.31 -0.06
CA ARG A 54 -0.39 -29.58 -1.50
C ARG A 54 0.93 -29.40 -2.23
N THR A 55 1.60 -28.29 -1.97
CA THR A 55 2.82 -27.93 -2.68
C THR A 55 3.71 -27.05 -1.81
N THR A 56 4.93 -26.86 -2.24
CA THR A 56 5.86 -25.89 -1.70
C THR A 56 6.03 -24.73 -2.66
N GLY A 57 6.34 -23.56 -2.13
CA GLY A 57 6.52 -22.34 -2.92
C GLY A 57 7.60 -21.48 -2.33
N GLN A 58 7.83 -20.35 -2.99
CA GLN A 58 8.73 -19.31 -2.55
C GLN A 58 7.93 -18.15 -1.92
N HIS A 59 8.36 -17.68 -0.76
CA HIS A 59 7.80 -16.46 -0.18
C HIS A 59 8.14 -15.27 -1.08
N PRO A 60 7.20 -14.35 -1.37
CA PRO A 60 7.41 -13.28 -2.35
C PRO A 60 8.50 -12.27 -1.97
N GLY A 61 8.82 -12.12 -0.71
CA GLY A 61 9.81 -11.14 -0.25
C GLY A 61 10.65 -11.59 0.95
N GLY A 62 10.43 -12.79 1.46
CA GLY A 62 11.09 -13.26 2.67
C GLY A 62 12.51 -13.79 2.43
N ILE A 63 13.46 -13.21 3.15
CA ILE A 63 14.85 -13.65 3.18
C ILE A 63 15.21 -14.05 4.61
N ILE A 64 15.58 -15.31 4.78
CA ILE A 64 16.05 -15.84 6.07
C ILE A 64 17.53 -15.50 6.25
N VAL A 65 17.87 -14.94 7.38
CA VAL A 65 19.25 -14.63 7.75
C VAL A 65 19.68 -15.53 8.92
N LEU A 66 20.76 -16.27 8.71
CA LEU A 66 21.35 -17.14 9.73
C LEU A 66 22.22 -16.33 10.70
N PRO A 67 22.35 -16.76 11.97
CA PRO A 67 23.43 -16.31 12.83
C PRO A 67 24.77 -16.59 12.14
N PHE A 68 25.74 -15.72 12.36
CA PHE A 68 27.04 -15.82 11.71
C PHE A 68 27.74 -17.15 12.02
N GLY A 69 28.16 -17.85 10.97
CA GLY A 69 28.88 -19.12 11.07
C GLY A 69 28.00 -20.37 11.22
N GLU A 70 26.68 -20.21 11.32
CA GLU A 70 25.74 -21.34 11.42
C GLU A 70 25.39 -21.90 10.03
N ASP A 71 25.03 -23.20 10.04
CA ASP A 71 24.56 -23.92 8.84
C ASP A 71 23.03 -23.97 8.82
N ILE A 72 22.44 -23.70 7.67
CA ILE A 72 20.96 -23.75 7.49
C ILE A 72 20.38 -25.10 7.87
N ASN A 73 21.12 -26.20 7.63
CA ASN A 73 20.66 -27.56 7.92
C ASN A 73 20.49 -27.83 9.41
N SER A 74 21.05 -26.99 10.29
CA SER A 74 20.78 -27.03 11.73
C SER A 74 19.37 -26.54 12.09
N PHE A 75 18.71 -25.82 11.19
CA PHE A 75 17.40 -25.21 11.42
C PHE A 75 16.30 -25.81 10.55
N THR A 76 16.58 -26.08 9.28
CA THR A 76 15.61 -26.54 8.30
C THR A 76 16.29 -27.21 7.12
N PRO A 77 15.67 -28.22 6.49
CA PRO A 77 16.08 -28.64 5.15
C PRO A 77 15.91 -27.50 4.13
N VAL A 78 16.64 -27.60 3.04
CA VAL A 78 16.46 -26.72 1.88
C VAL A 78 15.84 -27.51 0.72
N GLN A 79 15.22 -26.83 -0.21
CA GLN A 79 14.46 -27.45 -1.29
C GLN A 79 14.43 -26.62 -2.55
N HIS A 80 14.13 -27.27 -3.67
CA HIS A 80 13.64 -26.60 -4.87
C HIS A 80 12.12 -26.47 -4.74
N PRO A 81 11.56 -25.24 -4.61
CA PRO A 81 10.13 -25.06 -4.42
C PRO A 81 9.32 -25.65 -5.57
N ALA A 82 8.17 -26.23 -5.27
CA ALA A 82 7.31 -26.96 -6.21
C ALA A 82 8.00 -28.12 -6.95
N ASN A 83 9.11 -28.63 -6.43
CA ASN A 83 9.96 -29.65 -7.06
C ASN A 83 10.48 -29.25 -8.46
N ASP A 84 10.59 -27.94 -8.72
CA ASP A 84 11.10 -27.44 -9.99
C ASP A 84 12.64 -27.45 -10.02
N MET A 85 13.18 -28.47 -10.65
CA MET A 85 14.63 -28.66 -10.80
C MET A 85 15.19 -27.90 -12.00
N THR A 86 14.39 -27.18 -12.76
CA THR A 86 14.83 -26.41 -13.93
C THR A 86 15.43 -25.05 -13.56
N THR A 87 15.27 -24.63 -12.31
CA THR A 87 15.79 -23.36 -11.76
C THR A 87 16.81 -23.61 -10.67
N ASP A 88 17.70 -22.65 -10.47
CA ASP A 88 18.68 -22.66 -9.36
C ASP A 88 18.10 -22.11 -8.05
N ILE A 89 16.78 -21.90 -7.98
CA ILE A 89 16.12 -21.35 -6.80
C ILE A 89 16.08 -22.40 -5.69
N ILE A 90 16.68 -22.05 -4.55
CA ILE A 90 16.65 -22.85 -3.32
C ILE A 90 15.99 -22.04 -2.23
N THR A 91 15.05 -22.66 -1.51
CA THR A 91 14.36 -22.07 -0.36
C THR A 91 14.51 -22.94 0.88
N THR A 92 14.23 -22.33 2.05
CA THR A 92 14.00 -23.10 3.27
C THR A 92 12.73 -23.95 3.15
N HIS A 93 12.67 -25.08 3.84
CA HIS A 93 11.50 -25.98 3.75
C HIS A 93 10.49 -25.75 4.88
N PHE A 94 10.93 -25.68 6.13
CA PHE A 94 9.99 -25.48 7.24
C PHE A 94 9.30 -24.12 7.14
N ASP A 95 8.03 -24.09 7.51
CA ASP A 95 7.32 -22.83 7.66
C ASP A 95 8.07 -21.92 8.64
N TYR A 96 8.24 -20.66 8.28
CA TYR A 96 8.97 -19.68 9.08
C TYR A 96 8.45 -19.61 10.54
N HIS A 97 7.15 -19.70 10.77
CA HIS A 97 6.58 -19.67 12.10
C HIS A 97 7.04 -20.83 13.01
N SER A 98 7.57 -21.91 12.44
CA SER A 98 8.16 -23.02 13.18
C SER A 98 9.61 -22.82 13.55
N ILE A 99 10.30 -21.82 12.96
CA ILE A 99 11.74 -21.56 13.12
C ILE A 99 12.02 -20.09 13.44
N ASP A 100 11.02 -19.27 13.69
CA ASP A 100 11.14 -17.82 13.91
C ASP A 100 11.83 -17.44 15.22
N ALA A 101 11.85 -18.34 16.20
CA ALA A 101 12.55 -18.12 17.46
C ALA A 101 14.08 -18.01 17.31
N ASN A 102 14.63 -18.60 16.26
CA ASN A 102 16.09 -18.77 16.08
C ASN A 102 16.63 -18.04 14.86
N LEU A 103 15.78 -17.63 13.92
CA LEU A 103 16.16 -17.05 12.65
C LEU A 103 15.48 -15.70 12.42
N LEU A 104 16.23 -14.76 11.85
CA LEU A 104 15.70 -13.48 11.40
C LEU A 104 15.15 -13.63 9.97
N LYS A 105 13.92 -13.17 9.76
CA LYS A 105 13.36 -12.99 8.41
C LYS A 105 13.28 -11.52 8.06
N LEU A 106 13.88 -11.15 6.94
CA LEU A 106 13.70 -9.84 6.33
C LEU A 106 12.63 -9.96 5.24
N ASP A 107 11.60 -9.16 5.33
CA ASP A 107 10.58 -9.05 4.28
C ASP A 107 10.96 -7.92 3.33
N ILE A 108 11.49 -8.27 2.17
CA ILE A 108 11.92 -7.32 1.14
C ILE A 108 10.84 -7.27 0.07
N LEU A 109 9.97 -6.28 0.19
CA LEU A 109 8.84 -6.09 -0.70
C LEU A 109 9.13 -4.97 -1.68
N GLY A 110 8.85 -5.22 -2.97
CA GLY A 110 8.94 -4.18 -4.00
C GLY A 110 7.92 -3.06 -3.73
N HIS A 111 8.36 -1.81 -3.89
CA HIS A 111 7.53 -0.65 -3.70
C HIS A 111 7.88 0.44 -4.71
N ASP A 112 6.87 1.14 -5.25
CA ASP A 112 7.08 2.15 -6.29
C ASP A 112 7.68 3.45 -5.73
N ASP A 113 7.43 3.78 -4.47
CA ASP A 113 7.84 5.07 -3.91
C ASP A 113 9.36 5.29 -3.89
N PRO A 114 10.20 4.33 -3.48
CA PRO A 114 11.65 4.49 -3.60
C PRO A 114 12.12 4.67 -5.04
N THR A 115 11.52 3.97 -5.99
CA THR A 115 11.82 4.09 -7.42
C THR A 115 11.45 5.48 -7.94
N MET A 116 10.29 5.98 -7.52
CA MET A 116 9.83 7.32 -7.86
C MET A 116 10.74 8.41 -7.28
N ILE A 117 11.14 8.29 -6.02
CA ILE A 117 12.09 9.21 -5.38
C ILE A 117 13.44 9.19 -6.11
N ARG A 118 13.95 8.02 -6.47
CA ARG A 118 15.20 7.93 -7.23
C ARG A 118 15.12 8.64 -8.58
N MET A 119 14.03 8.45 -9.31
CA MET A 119 13.83 9.17 -10.58
C MET A 119 13.73 10.68 -10.36
N LEU A 120 13.05 11.13 -9.31
CA LEU A 120 12.98 12.55 -8.95
C LEU A 120 14.36 13.13 -8.63
N GLU A 121 15.18 12.40 -7.88
CA GLU A 121 16.57 12.79 -7.60
C GLU A 121 17.42 12.87 -8.89
N ASP A 122 17.25 11.89 -9.80
CA ASP A 122 17.96 11.87 -11.08
C ASP A 122 17.62 13.09 -11.95
N ILE A 123 16.35 13.50 -11.97
CA ILE A 123 15.88 14.66 -12.77
C ILE A 123 16.26 15.99 -12.14
N THR A 124 16.07 16.12 -10.82
CA THR A 124 16.19 17.41 -10.11
C THR A 124 17.55 17.66 -9.49
N HIS A 125 18.36 16.61 -9.31
CA HIS A 125 19.63 16.63 -8.56
C HIS A 125 19.48 17.10 -7.10
N LEU A 126 18.27 17.00 -6.55
CA LEU A 126 17.99 17.27 -5.14
C LEU A 126 17.95 15.95 -4.37
N ASP A 127 18.79 15.83 -3.35
CA ASP A 127 18.75 14.69 -2.43
C ASP A 127 17.47 14.75 -1.58
N ALA A 128 16.62 13.74 -1.72
CA ALA A 128 15.34 13.67 -1.02
C ALA A 128 15.48 13.65 0.51
N GLN A 129 16.61 13.17 1.03
CA GLN A 129 16.87 13.14 2.47
C GLN A 129 17.07 14.55 3.06
N THR A 130 17.38 15.55 2.23
CA THR A 130 17.52 16.93 2.66
C THR A 130 16.19 17.69 2.76
N ILE A 131 15.09 17.09 2.32
CA ILE A 131 13.76 17.70 2.37
C ILE A 131 13.26 17.72 3.81
N PRO A 132 12.95 18.92 4.36
CA PRO A 132 12.40 19.02 5.71
C PRO A 132 10.98 18.48 5.77
N LEU A 133 10.61 17.88 6.91
CA LEU A 133 9.29 17.26 7.12
C LEU A 133 8.27 18.20 7.78
N ASP A 134 8.58 19.49 7.86
CA ASP A 134 7.77 20.54 8.49
C ASP A 134 7.44 21.71 7.56
N ASN A 135 7.54 21.51 6.26
CA ASN A 135 7.27 22.56 5.27
C ASN A 135 5.78 22.93 5.23
N PRO A 136 5.39 24.20 5.48
CA PRO A 136 3.99 24.59 5.52
C PRO A 136 3.26 24.45 4.19
N GLU A 137 3.94 24.67 3.06
CA GLU A 137 3.33 24.54 1.72
C GLU A 137 3.01 23.07 1.41
N VAL A 138 3.91 22.15 1.79
CA VAL A 138 3.65 20.71 1.64
C VAL A 138 2.47 20.29 2.50
N MET A 139 2.42 20.73 3.76
CA MET A 139 1.26 20.44 4.64
C MET A 139 -0.05 21.01 4.08
N SER A 140 -0.01 22.13 3.38
CA SER A 140 -1.20 22.72 2.77
C SER A 140 -1.85 21.87 1.68
N LEU A 141 -1.10 20.96 1.04
CA LEU A 141 -1.66 20.00 0.06
C LEU A 141 -2.74 19.10 0.65
N PHE A 142 -2.65 18.83 1.95
CA PHE A 142 -3.61 18.01 2.68
C PHE A 142 -4.81 18.80 3.21
N LYS A 143 -4.88 20.10 2.90
CA LYS A 143 -5.94 21.02 3.35
C LYS A 143 -6.64 21.75 2.20
N SER A 144 -5.93 22.02 1.10
CA SER A 144 -6.42 22.78 -0.04
C SER A 144 -5.61 22.52 -1.31
N THR A 145 -6.03 23.15 -2.41
CA THR A 145 -5.31 23.14 -3.70
C THR A 145 -4.46 24.38 -3.94
N GLU A 146 -4.40 25.30 -3.00
CA GLU A 146 -3.77 26.63 -3.19
C GLU A 146 -2.28 26.55 -3.52
N ALA A 147 -1.53 25.63 -2.90
CA ALA A 147 -0.12 25.45 -3.18
C ALA A 147 0.18 25.02 -4.63
N LEU A 148 -0.79 24.42 -5.31
CA LEU A 148 -0.69 24.05 -6.73
C LEU A 148 -1.13 25.16 -7.67
N GLY A 149 -1.69 26.25 -7.15
CA GLY A 149 -2.19 27.38 -7.95
C GLY A 149 -3.44 27.09 -8.77
N ILE A 150 -4.23 26.13 -8.34
CA ILE A 150 -5.47 25.68 -9.01
C ILE A 150 -6.66 25.67 -8.05
N LYS A 151 -7.85 25.62 -8.61
CA LYS A 151 -9.10 25.51 -7.86
C LYS A 151 -9.66 24.09 -7.93
N PRO A 152 -10.48 23.66 -6.96
CA PRO A 152 -11.14 22.34 -7.01
C PRO A 152 -11.91 22.09 -8.32
N GLU A 153 -12.56 23.11 -8.88
CA GLU A 153 -13.31 23.02 -10.13
C GLU A 153 -12.42 22.64 -11.32
N ASP A 154 -11.15 23.00 -11.29
CA ASP A 154 -10.18 22.71 -12.35
C ASP A 154 -9.78 21.23 -12.39
N ILE A 155 -10.03 20.49 -11.33
CA ILE A 155 -9.64 19.08 -11.14
C ILE A 155 -10.82 18.20 -10.70
N GLY A 156 -11.98 18.42 -11.31
CA GLY A 156 -13.16 17.58 -11.08
C GLY A 156 -13.78 17.70 -9.70
N GLY A 157 -13.53 18.81 -9.00
CA GLY A 157 -14.09 19.07 -7.67
C GLY A 157 -13.26 18.54 -6.51
N CYS A 158 -12.07 17.97 -6.74
CA CYS A 158 -11.20 17.52 -5.65
C CYS A 158 -10.74 18.69 -4.79
N PRO A 159 -11.08 18.71 -3.48
CA PRO A 159 -10.79 19.86 -2.62
C PRO A 159 -9.36 19.95 -2.12
N LEU A 160 -8.55 18.92 -2.36
CA LEU A 160 -7.19 18.80 -1.85
C LEU A 160 -6.16 18.65 -2.97
N GLY A 161 -4.92 19.03 -2.68
CA GLY A 161 -3.80 18.95 -3.61
C GLY A 161 -3.02 17.63 -3.59
N CYS A 162 -3.55 16.60 -2.95
CA CYS A 162 -2.82 15.34 -2.72
C CYS A 162 -3.06 14.23 -3.76
N LEU A 163 -3.73 14.53 -4.89
CA LEU A 163 -3.86 13.55 -5.97
C LEU A 163 -2.48 13.05 -6.44
N GLY A 164 -2.33 11.76 -6.57
CA GLY A 164 -1.07 11.12 -6.97
C GLY A 164 0.01 11.10 -5.90
N VAL A 165 -0.22 11.70 -4.74
CA VAL A 165 0.67 11.54 -3.58
C VAL A 165 0.43 10.15 -2.98
N PRO A 166 1.47 9.31 -2.83
CA PRO A 166 1.32 7.99 -2.24
C PRO A 166 0.64 8.06 -0.86
N GLU A 167 -0.11 7.06 -0.50
CA GLU A 167 -0.86 6.94 0.78
C GLU A 167 -2.10 7.84 0.89
N PHE A 168 -2.09 9.04 0.29
CA PHE A 168 -3.10 10.09 0.54
C PHE A 168 -3.98 10.44 -0.67
N GLY A 169 -3.72 9.85 -1.82
CA GLY A 169 -4.37 10.23 -3.07
C GLY A 169 -5.68 9.49 -3.41
N THR A 170 -6.16 8.60 -2.57
CA THR A 170 -7.41 7.86 -2.78
C THR A 170 -8.61 8.64 -2.23
N ASP A 171 -9.80 8.43 -2.78
CA ASP A 171 -11.03 9.09 -2.32
C ASP A 171 -11.30 8.83 -0.84
N PHE A 172 -11.06 7.61 -0.38
CA PHE A 172 -11.21 7.23 1.03
C PHE A 172 -10.32 8.07 1.95
N VAL A 173 -9.04 8.20 1.62
CA VAL A 173 -8.09 8.96 2.44
C VAL A 173 -8.31 10.46 2.31
N ILE A 174 -8.70 10.95 1.14
CA ILE A 174 -9.08 12.37 0.95
C ILE A 174 -10.24 12.73 1.89
N GLN A 175 -11.25 11.87 2.00
CA GLN A 175 -12.35 12.10 2.94
C GLN A 175 -11.86 12.10 4.40
N MET A 176 -10.96 11.19 4.77
CA MET A 176 -10.35 11.19 6.11
C MET A 176 -9.59 12.48 6.39
N LEU A 177 -8.85 13.01 5.41
CA LEU A 177 -8.12 14.27 5.53
C LEU A 177 -9.07 15.45 5.76
N LEU A 178 -10.21 15.47 5.06
CA LEU A 178 -11.24 16.49 5.26
C LEU A 178 -11.88 16.41 6.66
N ASP A 179 -12.11 15.20 7.15
CA ASP A 179 -12.73 14.95 8.46
C ASP A 179 -11.76 15.26 9.61
N THR A 180 -10.48 14.97 9.47
CA THR A 180 -9.48 15.04 10.55
C THR A 180 -8.67 16.34 10.56
N LYS A 181 -8.54 17.03 9.44
CA LYS A 181 -7.80 18.30 9.29
C LYS A 181 -6.40 18.26 9.90
N PRO A 182 -5.46 17.47 9.34
CA PRO A 182 -4.12 17.31 9.89
C PRO A 182 -3.35 18.64 9.91
N GLN A 183 -2.54 18.84 10.97
CA GLN A 183 -1.76 20.05 11.16
C GLN A 183 -0.24 19.81 11.09
N SER A 184 0.19 18.55 11.20
CA SER A 184 1.59 18.19 11.30
C SER A 184 1.89 16.87 10.60
N PHE A 185 3.18 16.62 10.38
CA PHE A 185 3.68 15.32 9.90
C PHE A 185 3.22 14.16 10.82
N SER A 186 3.20 14.38 12.11
CA SER A 186 2.70 13.40 13.09
C SER A 186 1.24 13.03 12.85
N ASP A 187 0.40 14.00 12.51
CA ASP A 187 -1.00 13.74 12.16
C ASP A 187 -1.15 12.91 10.88
N LEU A 188 -0.27 13.12 9.90
CA LEU A 188 -0.24 12.32 8.69
C LEU A 188 0.10 10.85 8.98
N ILE A 189 1.02 10.60 9.91
CA ILE A 189 1.35 9.23 10.36
C ILE A 189 0.12 8.59 11.00
N ARG A 190 -0.61 9.30 11.81
CA ARG A 190 -1.85 8.82 12.44
C ARG A 190 -2.91 8.47 11.40
N ILE A 191 -3.11 9.33 10.41
CA ILE A 191 -4.06 9.09 9.31
C ILE A 191 -3.66 7.86 8.50
N SER A 192 -2.39 7.67 8.21
CA SER A 192 -1.88 6.46 7.55
C SER A 192 -2.19 5.20 8.36
N GLY A 193 -1.96 5.23 9.67
CA GLY A 193 -2.32 4.12 10.56
C GLY A 193 -3.81 3.80 10.55
N LEU A 194 -4.66 4.84 10.59
CA LEU A 194 -6.12 4.69 10.53
C LEU A 194 -6.60 4.12 9.19
N SER A 195 -5.96 4.47 8.09
CA SER A 195 -6.37 4.05 6.74
C SER A 195 -5.99 2.62 6.39
N HIS A 196 -4.91 2.10 6.95
CA HIS A 196 -4.37 0.78 6.62
C HIS A 196 -4.93 -0.35 7.49
N GLY A 197 -5.44 -0.04 8.67
CA GLY A 197 -6.04 -1.05 9.55
C GLY A 197 -7.43 -1.49 9.12
N THR A 198 -7.88 -2.58 9.71
CA THR A 198 -9.26 -3.07 9.54
C THR A 198 -10.06 -2.73 10.78
N ASP A 199 -11.21 -2.05 10.58
CA ASP A 199 -12.09 -1.56 11.65
C ASP A 199 -11.38 -0.64 12.67
N VAL A 200 -10.43 0.13 12.17
CA VAL A 200 -9.72 1.16 12.96
C VAL A 200 -10.35 2.54 12.74
N TRP A 201 -10.71 2.88 11.50
CA TRP A 201 -11.32 4.15 11.14
C TRP A 201 -12.84 4.08 11.09
N LEU A 202 -13.40 3.37 10.09
CA LEU A 202 -14.85 3.28 9.90
C LEU A 202 -15.54 2.61 11.09
N GLY A 203 -16.56 3.28 11.60
CA GLY A 203 -17.31 2.79 12.77
C GLY A 203 -16.51 2.72 14.06
N ASN A 204 -15.32 3.28 14.12
CA ASN A 204 -14.43 3.31 15.26
C ASN A 204 -13.92 4.73 15.52
N ALA A 205 -12.68 5.06 15.15
CA ALA A 205 -12.11 6.40 15.37
C ALA A 205 -12.95 7.50 14.71
N GLN A 206 -13.49 7.27 13.53
CA GLN A 206 -14.40 8.19 12.86
C GLN A 206 -15.59 8.57 13.75
N THR A 207 -16.27 7.58 14.31
CA THR A 207 -17.42 7.79 15.20
C THR A 207 -17.02 8.57 16.45
N LEU A 208 -15.90 8.20 17.07
CA LEU A 208 -15.41 8.86 18.28
C LEU A 208 -15.06 10.34 18.05
N ILE A 209 -14.47 10.65 16.90
CA ILE A 209 -14.14 12.02 16.53
C ILE A 209 -15.41 12.83 16.23
N GLU A 210 -16.37 12.27 15.50
CA GLU A 210 -17.66 12.89 15.20
C GLU A 210 -18.45 13.19 16.48
N GLU A 211 -18.43 12.29 17.45
CA GLU A 211 -19.10 12.44 18.74
C GLU A 211 -18.33 13.33 19.74
N GLY A 212 -17.14 13.80 19.38
CA GLY A 212 -16.29 14.62 20.25
C GLY A 212 -15.64 13.88 21.42
N LYS A 213 -15.66 12.54 21.42
CA LYS A 213 -15.02 11.70 22.46
C LYS A 213 -13.52 11.57 22.29
N ALA A 214 -13.03 11.69 21.06
CA ALA A 214 -11.63 11.63 20.73
C ALA A 214 -11.27 12.67 19.65
N THR A 215 -9.98 12.94 19.53
CA THR A 215 -9.38 13.72 18.43
C THR A 215 -8.43 12.84 17.65
N ILE A 216 -7.87 13.34 16.53
CA ILE A 216 -6.83 12.63 15.81
C ILE A 216 -5.62 12.32 16.71
N SER A 217 -5.34 13.16 17.70
CA SER A 217 -4.24 12.99 18.65
C SER A 217 -4.50 11.95 19.75
N THR A 218 -5.76 11.67 20.06
CA THR A 218 -6.14 10.79 21.16
C THR A 218 -6.76 9.47 20.72
N ALA A 219 -7.22 9.38 19.46
CA ALA A 219 -7.75 8.14 18.88
C ALA A 219 -6.65 7.08 18.73
N ILE A 220 -7.06 5.82 18.72
CA ILE A 220 -6.17 4.69 18.44
C ILE A 220 -5.91 4.64 16.93
N CYS A 221 -4.68 4.89 16.51
CA CYS A 221 -4.29 4.95 15.11
C CYS A 221 -3.35 3.79 14.72
N THR A 222 -2.38 3.49 15.58
CA THR A 222 -1.40 2.42 15.39
C THR A 222 -1.35 1.52 16.62
N ARG A 223 -0.77 0.32 16.46
CA ARG A 223 -0.64 -0.61 17.59
C ARG A 223 0.21 -0.04 18.73
N ASP A 224 1.22 0.74 18.40
CA ASP A 224 2.12 1.37 19.37
C ASP A 224 1.39 2.37 20.26
N ASP A 225 0.35 3.03 19.75
CA ASP A 225 -0.47 3.96 20.53
C ASP A 225 -1.11 3.26 21.73
N ILE A 226 -1.60 2.03 21.54
CA ILE A 226 -2.24 1.25 22.62
C ILE A 226 -1.23 0.94 23.72
N MET A 227 -0.07 0.42 23.34
CA MET A 227 0.96 0.05 24.33
C MET A 227 1.41 1.26 25.13
N ILE A 228 1.74 2.36 24.48
CA ILE A 228 2.22 3.59 25.14
C ILE A 228 1.13 4.17 26.03
N TYR A 229 -0.11 4.25 25.55
CA TYR A 229 -1.22 4.78 26.32
C TYR A 229 -1.47 4.00 27.61
N LEU A 230 -1.44 2.66 27.53
CA LEU A 230 -1.62 1.81 28.73
C LEU A 230 -0.47 1.95 29.72
N ILE A 231 0.75 2.04 29.23
CA ILE A 231 1.93 2.28 30.08
C ILE A 231 1.82 3.64 30.79
N ASP A 232 1.43 4.68 30.07
CA ASP A 232 1.22 6.02 30.63
C ASP A 232 0.10 6.06 31.67
N LYS A 233 -0.89 5.19 31.53
CA LYS A 233 -1.97 5.00 32.53
C LYS A 233 -1.53 4.19 33.76
N GLY A 234 -0.32 3.64 33.74
CA GLY A 234 0.26 2.90 34.87
C GLY A 234 0.12 1.39 34.80
N LEU A 235 -0.36 0.82 33.67
CA LEU A 235 -0.34 -0.63 33.49
C LEU A 235 1.10 -1.11 33.32
N GLU A 236 1.36 -2.34 33.75
CA GLU A 236 2.65 -2.99 33.57
C GLU A 236 2.99 -3.10 32.07
N SER A 237 4.27 -2.92 31.74
CA SER A 237 4.73 -2.89 30.33
C SER A 237 4.47 -4.21 29.60
N GLU A 238 4.68 -5.34 30.23
CA GLU A 238 4.43 -6.65 29.62
C GLU A 238 2.95 -6.89 29.37
N LEU A 239 2.09 -6.51 30.32
CA LEU A 239 0.64 -6.59 30.16
C LEU A 239 0.17 -5.64 29.04
N SER A 240 0.70 -4.42 29.00
CA SER A 240 0.39 -3.45 27.96
C SER A 240 0.74 -3.96 26.55
N PHE A 241 1.89 -4.60 26.42
CA PHE A 241 2.30 -5.26 25.17
C PHE A 241 1.37 -6.42 24.81
N THR A 242 1.02 -7.27 25.77
CA THR A 242 0.12 -8.41 25.56
C THR A 242 -1.26 -7.97 25.11
N ILE A 243 -1.81 -6.92 25.72
CA ILE A 243 -3.09 -6.33 25.33
C ILE A 243 -3.00 -5.78 23.90
N MET A 244 -1.97 -5.02 23.60
CA MET A 244 -1.74 -4.48 22.26
C MET A 244 -1.67 -5.59 21.20
N GLU A 245 -0.93 -6.66 21.46
CA GLU A 245 -0.81 -7.80 20.55
C GLU A 245 -2.15 -8.51 20.30
N SER A 246 -2.98 -8.64 21.33
CA SER A 246 -4.32 -9.21 21.19
C SER A 246 -5.23 -8.32 20.34
N VAL A 247 -5.23 -7.03 20.60
CA VAL A 247 -6.06 -6.05 19.88
C VAL A 247 -5.65 -5.96 18.40
N ARG A 248 -4.35 -5.83 18.11
CA ARG A 248 -3.89 -5.72 16.73
C ARG A 248 -4.19 -6.94 15.85
N LYS A 249 -4.34 -8.11 16.46
CA LYS A 249 -4.70 -9.37 15.79
C LYS A 249 -6.22 -9.61 15.72
N GLY A 250 -7.01 -8.68 16.21
CA GLY A 250 -8.46 -8.77 16.24
C GLY A 250 -9.03 -9.76 17.24
N LYS A 251 -8.25 -10.16 18.24
CA LYS A 251 -8.66 -11.11 19.29
C LYS A 251 -9.41 -10.44 20.45
N GLY A 252 -9.52 -9.12 20.45
CA GLY A 252 -10.24 -8.36 21.47
C GLY A 252 -9.52 -8.29 22.81
N LEU A 253 -10.31 -8.13 23.85
CA LEU A 253 -9.85 -7.99 25.24
C LEU A 253 -10.43 -9.08 26.12
N LYS A 254 -9.60 -9.59 27.05
CA LYS A 254 -10.08 -10.48 28.12
C LYS A 254 -10.76 -9.67 29.22
N PRO A 255 -11.75 -10.23 29.95
CA PRO A 255 -12.44 -9.51 31.03
C PRO A 255 -11.50 -8.97 32.11
N GLU A 256 -10.49 -9.72 32.51
CA GLU A 256 -9.49 -9.30 33.49
C GLU A 256 -8.65 -8.12 33.01
N TRP A 257 -8.41 -7.99 31.72
CA TRP A 257 -7.70 -6.84 31.15
C TRP A 257 -8.59 -5.59 31.15
N GLU A 258 -9.88 -5.73 30.87
CA GLU A 258 -10.83 -4.62 30.94
C GLU A 258 -10.94 -4.08 32.36
N GLU A 259 -10.96 -4.95 33.38
CA GLU A 259 -10.97 -4.56 34.79
C GLU A 259 -9.71 -3.78 35.16
N GLU A 260 -8.54 -4.26 34.75
CA GLU A 260 -7.26 -3.59 35.00
C GLU A 260 -7.19 -2.24 34.29
N MET A 261 -7.66 -2.16 33.06
CA MET A 261 -7.75 -0.89 32.31
C MET A 261 -8.65 0.11 33.03
N LYS A 262 -9.82 -0.29 33.49
CA LYS A 262 -10.76 0.57 34.24
C LYS A 262 -10.17 1.02 35.57
N ALA A 263 -9.45 0.15 36.26
CA ALA A 263 -8.77 0.46 37.51
C ALA A 263 -7.67 1.55 37.36
N HIS A 264 -7.15 1.72 36.16
CA HIS A 264 -6.15 2.74 35.80
C HIS A 264 -6.75 3.92 35.00
N ASP A 265 -8.03 4.15 35.14
CA ASP A 265 -8.75 5.30 34.51
C ASP A 265 -8.72 5.31 32.98
N VAL A 266 -8.66 4.16 32.35
CA VAL A 266 -8.85 4.03 30.90
C VAL A 266 -10.33 4.25 30.59
N PRO A 267 -10.69 5.25 29.75
CA PRO A 267 -12.09 5.56 29.48
C PRO A 267 -12.82 4.43 28.74
N ASP A 268 -14.12 4.34 28.95
CA ASP A 268 -14.96 3.33 28.31
C ASP A 268 -14.91 3.39 26.78
N TRP A 269 -14.82 4.57 26.18
CA TRP A 269 -14.71 4.72 24.74
C TRP A 269 -13.40 4.12 24.19
N TYR A 270 -12.31 4.17 24.98
CA TYR A 270 -11.04 3.59 24.59
C TYR A 270 -11.11 2.06 24.54
N ILE A 271 -11.69 1.45 25.57
CA ILE A 271 -11.94 0.01 25.63
C ILE A 271 -12.87 -0.43 24.50
N TRP A 272 -13.92 0.33 24.24
CA TRP A 272 -14.84 0.09 23.12
C TRP A 272 -14.10 0.11 21.77
N SER A 273 -13.23 1.09 21.58
CA SER A 273 -12.41 1.21 20.37
C SER A 273 -11.49 0.00 20.17
N CYS A 274 -10.77 -0.41 21.23
CA CYS A 274 -9.92 -1.61 21.23
C CYS A 274 -10.68 -2.86 20.78
N LYS A 275 -11.89 -3.02 21.24
CA LYS A 275 -12.72 -4.23 20.95
C LYS A 275 -13.21 -4.29 19.51
N LYS A 276 -13.28 -3.16 18.81
CA LYS A 276 -13.70 -3.10 17.40
C LYS A 276 -12.59 -3.45 16.41
N ILE A 277 -11.35 -3.25 16.77
CA ILE A 277 -10.20 -3.41 15.89
C ILE A 277 -10.02 -4.88 15.49
N LYS A 278 -9.86 -5.10 14.17
CA LYS A 278 -9.57 -6.42 13.60
C LYS A 278 -8.12 -6.59 13.19
N TYR A 279 -7.51 -5.53 12.71
CA TYR A 279 -6.10 -5.51 12.34
C TYR A 279 -5.52 -4.11 12.39
N MET A 280 -4.29 -3.98 12.90
CA MET A 280 -3.58 -2.70 12.98
C MET A 280 -2.15 -2.82 12.49
N PHE A 281 -1.68 -1.71 11.91
CA PHE A 281 -0.28 -1.55 11.50
C PHE A 281 0.59 -0.92 12.59
N PRO A 282 1.91 -1.18 12.57
CA PRO A 282 2.84 -0.51 13.47
C PRO A 282 3.10 0.93 13.05
N LYS A 283 3.40 1.79 14.02
CA LYS A 283 3.73 3.20 13.79
C LYS A 283 4.99 3.36 12.92
N ALA A 284 5.99 2.52 13.11
CA ALA A 284 7.22 2.54 12.31
C ALA A 284 6.96 2.32 10.82
N HIS A 285 6.05 1.40 10.48
CA HIS A 285 5.59 1.18 9.10
C HIS A 285 4.95 2.44 8.54
N ALA A 286 3.96 3.00 9.23
CA ALA A 286 3.28 4.22 8.82
C ALA A 286 4.27 5.40 8.65
N ALA A 287 5.19 5.59 9.59
CA ALA A 287 6.19 6.65 9.53
C ALA A 287 7.08 6.55 8.28
N ALA A 288 7.55 5.34 7.95
CA ALA A 288 8.40 5.12 6.79
C ALA A 288 7.68 5.48 5.48
N TYR A 289 6.45 5.03 5.30
CA TYR A 289 5.66 5.30 4.08
C TYR A 289 5.22 6.75 3.99
N VAL A 290 4.82 7.36 5.09
CA VAL A 290 4.43 8.78 5.12
C VAL A 290 5.63 9.68 4.84
N MET A 291 6.81 9.33 5.30
CA MET A 291 8.04 10.07 5.00
C MET A 291 8.32 10.10 3.50
N MET A 292 8.20 8.96 2.82
CA MET A 292 8.34 8.90 1.36
C MET A 292 7.25 9.71 0.65
N ALA A 293 6.00 9.57 1.08
CA ALA A 293 4.88 10.31 0.52
C ALA A 293 5.06 11.83 0.68
N TYR A 294 5.51 12.27 1.84
CA TYR A 294 5.77 13.68 2.13
C TYR A 294 6.88 14.26 1.23
N ARG A 295 7.96 13.52 1.03
CA ARG A 295 9.05 13.91 0.13
C ARG A 295 8.57 14.00 -1.32
N ILE A 296 7.77 13.06 -1.77
CA ILE A 296 7.16 13.11 -3.11
C ILE A 296 6.22 14.32 -3.25
N ALA A 297 5.44 14.62 -2.22
CA ALA A 297 4.58 15.81 -2.19
C ALA A 297 5.40 17.12 -2.29
N TYR A 298 6.56 17.18 -1.69
CA TYR A 298 7.49 18.32 -1.84
C TYR A 298 7.89 18.52 -3.32
N TYR A 299 8.26 17.46 -4.02
CA TYR A 299 8.57 17.54 -5.45
C TYR A 299 7.34 17.97 -6.27
N LYS A 300 6.16 17.53 -5.91
CA LYS A 300 4.92 17.93 -6.59
C LYS A 300 4.72 19.46 -6.59
N ILE A 301 5.08 20.13 -5.50
CA ILE A 301 4.97 21.58 -5.38
C ILE A 301 6.14 22.28 -6.06
N PHE A 302 7.37 21.93 -5.72
CA PHE A 302 8.57 22.70 -6.09
C PHE A 302 9.24 22.25 -7.37
N TYR A 303 8.97 21.02 -7.83
CA TYR A 303 9.50 20.44 -9.07
C TYR A 303 8.38 19.71 -9.84
N PRO A 304 7.33 20.44 -10.25
CA PRO A 304 6.10 19.80 -10.75
C PRO A 304 6.32 18.95 -12.00
N LEU A 305 7.08 19.40 -12.98
CA LEU A 305 7.34 18.60 -14.18
C LEU A 305 8.09 17.31 -13.88
N ALA A 306 9.07 17.35 -12.98
CA ALA A 306 9.77 16.16 -12.53
C ALA A 306 8.80 15.18 -11.80
N TYR A 307 7.93 15.71 -10.96
CA TYR A 307 6.90 14.91 -10.28
C TYR A 307 5.98 14.21 -11.28
N TYR A 308 5.42 14.92 -12.26
CA TYR A 308 4.54 14.32 -13.25
C TYR A 308 5.29 13.34 -14.16
N ALA A 309 6.52 13.63 -14.55
CA ALA A 309 7.35 12.68 -15.29
C ALA A 309 7.54 11.37 -14.52
N ALA A 310 7.85 11.44 -13.24
CA ALA A 310 8.01 10.27 -12.39
C ALA A 310 6.69 9.51 -12.19
N TYR A 311 5.60 10.21 -11.96
CA TYR A 311 4.28 9.60 -11.81
C TYR A 311 3.89 8.80 -13.07
N PHE A 312 3.96 9.43 -14.24
CA PHE A 312 3.57 8.77 -15.50
C PHE A 312 4.51 7.64 -15.90
N SER A 313 5.78 7.71 -15.51
CA SER A 313 6.75 6.66 -15.81
C SER A 313 6.62 5.43 -14.91
N ILE A 314 6.26 5.61 -13.65
CA ILE A 314 6.35 4.58 -12.61
C ILE A 314 4.98 4.18 -12.07
N ARG A 315 4.13 5.13 -11.72
CA ARG A 315 2.87 4.87 -11.03
C ARG A 315 1.66 4.76 -11.95
N ALA A 316 1.69 5.35 -13.13
CA ALA A 316 0.59 5.26 -14.08
C ALA A 316 0.57 3.86 -14.73
N SER A 317 -0.43 3.08 -14.39
CA SER A 317 -0.57 1.69 -14.88
C SER A 317 -1.37 1.58 -16.18
N ALA A 318 -2.08 2.63 -16.57
CA ALA A 318 -2.97 2.66 -17.74
C ALA A 318 -2.92 4.01 -18.45
N PHE A 319 -1.72 4.57 -18.60
CA PHE A 319 -1.52 5.80 -19.36
C PHE A 319 -1.82 5.57 -20.84
N SER A 320 -2.61 6.46 -21.44
CA SER A 320 -2.95 6.43 -22.84
C SER A 320 -2.48 7.72 -23.54
N TYR A 321 -1.58 7.59 -24.49
CA TYR A 321 -1.09 8.71 -25.28
C TYR A 321 -2.24 9.42 -26.03
N GLU A 322 -3.15 8.64 -26.64
CA GLU A 322 -4.26 9.20 -27.40
C GLU A 322 -5.28 9.96 -26.54
N LEU A 323 -5.57 9.47 -25.35
CA LEU A 323 -6.56 10.10 -24.47
C LEU A 323 -5.98 11.29 -23.70
N MET A 324 -4.68 11.29 -23.41
CA MET A 324 -4.06 12.16 -22.41
C MET A 324 -3.13 13.21 -23.02
N CYS A 325 -2.46 12.93 -24.14
CA CYS A 325 -1.42 13.79 -24.69
C CYS A 325 -1.89 14.72 -25.82
N MET A 326 -3.15 14.70 -26.19
CA MET A 326 -3.72 15.46 -27.32
C MET A 326 -4.45 16.73 -26.90
N GLY A 327 -4.10 17.28 -25.75
CA GLY A 327 -4.65 18.51 -25.23
C GLY A 327 -5.76 18.32 -24.19
N ARG A 328 -5.99 19.39 -23.43
CA ARG A 328 -6.92 19.39 -22.30
C ARG A 328 -8.37 19.11 -22.72
N ASP A 329 -8.82 19.71 -23.82
CA ASP A 329 -10.22 19.56 -24.28
C ASP A 329 -10.55 18.12 -24.63
N ARG A 330 -9.62 17.42 -25.28
CA ARG A 330 -9.80 16.00 -25.61
C ARG A 330 -9.79 15.13 -24.35
N LEU A 331 -8.90 15.40 -23.40
CA LEU A 331 -8.86 14.70 -22.12
C LEU A 331 -10.20 14.85 -21.38
N GLU A 332 -10.71 16.07 -21.25
CA GLU A 332 -11.95 16.36 -20.53
C GLU A 332 -13.17 15.73 -21.21
N TYR A 333 -13.19 15.69 -22.55
CA TYR A 333 -14.22 14.98 -23.31
C TYR A 333 -14.29 13.49 -22.91
N TYR A 334 -13.16 12.80 -22.89
CA TYR A 334 -13.10 11.39 -22.51
C TYR A 334 -13.37 11.16 -21.02
N MET A 335 -12.93 12.06 -20.15
CA MET A 335 -13.25 11.99 -18.73
C MET A 335 -14.75 12.08 -18.48
N LYS A 336 -15.46 12.94 -19.18
CA LYS A 336 -16.93 13.05 -19.12
C LYS A 336 -17.61 11.78 -19.65
N ASP A 337 -17.12 11.21 -20.72
CA ASP A 337 -17.64 9.96 -21.26
C ASP A 337 -17.48 8.81 -20.27
N TYR A 338 -16.32 8.68 -19.67
CA TYR A 338 -16.04 7.64 -18.68
C TYR A 338 -16.88 7.84 -17.40
N GLU A 339 -17.12 9.08 -16.97
CA GLU A 339 -17.98 9.37 -15.81
C GLU A 339 -19.44 8.96 -16.08
N LYS A 340 -19.96 9.19 -17.28
CA LYS A 340 -21.33 8.77 -17.65
C LYS A 340 -21.55 7.26 -17.57
N ARG A 341 -20.53 6.47 -17.78
CA ARG A 341 -20.59 5.00 -17.77
C ARG A 341 -19.73 4.36 -16.69
N LYS A 342 -19.49 5.09 -15.59
CA LYS A 342 -18.59 4.67 -14.49
C LYS A 342 -18.91 3.29 -13.90
N ASP A 343 -20.18 2.92 -13.84
CA ASP A 343 -20.64 1.65 -13.29
C ASP A 343 -20.34 0.45 -14.20
N THR A 344 -19.98 0.69 -15.45
CA THR A 344 -19.70 -0.33 -16.48
C THR A 344 -18.23 -0.40 -16.88
N LEU A 345 -17.38 0.40 -16.26
CA LEU A 345 -15.94 0.45 -16.57
C LEU A 345 -15.23 -0.86 -16.20
N THR A 346 -14.35 -1.32 -17.09
CA THR A 346 -13.42 -2.40 -16.79
C THR A 346 -12.38 -1.94 -15.79
N GLN A 347 -11.64 -2.87 -15.18
CA GLN A 347 -10.55 -2.51 -14.26
C GLN A 347 -9.48 -1.65 -14.94
N LYS A 348 -9.14 -1.95 -16.18
CA LYS A 348 -8.21 -1.14 -16.98
C LYS A 348 -8.74 0.27 -17.19
N GLU A 349 -10.00 0.42 -17.52
CA GLU A 349 -10.62 1.73 -17.69
C GLU A 349 -10.68 2.53 -16.40
N GLN A 350 -10.92 1.89 -15.27
CA GLN A 350 -10.85 2.54 -13.94
C GLN A 350 -9.43 3.05 -13.63
N ALA A 351 -8.39 2.27 -13.96
CA ALA A 351 -7.00 2.70 -13.84
C ALA A 351 -6.70 3.87 -14.79
N THR A 352 -7.24 3.85 -16.00
CA THR A 352 -7.13 4.97 -16.96
C THR A 352 -7.76 6.25 -16.41
N VAL A 353 -8.91 6.17 -15.77
CA VAL A 353 -9.56 7.33 -15.13
C VAL A 353 -8.67 7.92 -14.04
N LYS A 354 -8.06 7.07 -13.22
CA LYS A 354 -7.12 7.51 -12.19
C LYS A 354 -5.95 8.29 -12.78
N ASP A 355 -5.37 7.80 -13.86
CA ASP A 355 -4.27 8.46 -14.55
C ASP A 355 -4.72 9.75 -15.27
N MET A 356 -5.93 9.78 -15.85
CA MET A 356 -6.51 10.98 -16.44
C MET A 356 -6.67 12.12 -15.43
N LYS A 357 -7.04 11.82 -14.19
CA LYS A 357 -7.15 12.83 -13.12
C LYS A 357 -5.83 13.54 -12.86
N ILE A 358 -4.72 12.82 -12.90
CA ILE A 358 -3.38 13.39 -12.73
C ILE A 358 -2.98 14.25 -13.92
N VAL A 359 -3.30 13.82 -15.13
CA VAL A 359 -3.07 14.61 -16.36
C VAL A 359 -3.91 15.90 -16.34
N GLN A 360 -5.17 15.81 -15.94
CA GLN A 360 -6.04 16.98 -15.77
C GLN A 360 -5.43 18.01 -14.82
N GLU A 361 -4.91 17.57 -13.68
CA GLU A 361 -4.23 18.45 -12.74
C GLU A 361 -3.00 19.09 -13.37
N MET A 362 -2.19 18.34 -14.09
CA MET A 362 -1.02 18.85 -14.81
C MET A 362 -1.40 19.96 -15.81
N TYR A 363 -2.42 19.75 -16.62
CA TYR A 363 -2.94 20.75 -17.55
C TYR A 363 -3.47 21.98 -16.81
N ALA A 364 -4.21 21.80 -15.72
CA ALA A 364 -4.74 22.89 -14.92
C ALA A 364 -3.63 23.78 -14.34
N ARG A 365 -2.47 23.20 -14.04
CA ARG A 365 -1.29 23.92 -13.57
C ARG A 365 -0.52 24.63 -14.69
N GLY A 366 -0.96 24.52 -15.94
CA GLY A 366 -0.34 25.18 -17.08
C GLY A 366 0.76 24.37 -17.78
N PHE A 367 0.89 23.10 -17.49
CA PHE A 367 1.85 22.19 -18.14
C PHE A 367 1.18 21.41 -19.27
N ASP A 368 1.99 20.94 -20.22
CA ASP A 368 1.52 20.22 -21.40
C ASP A 368 2.52 19.15 -21.84
N PHE A 369 2.17 18.38 -22.86
CA PHE A 369 3.04 17.42 -23.51
C PHE A 369 3.50 17.93 -24.87
N VAL A 370 4.74 17.58 -25.25
CA VAL A 370 5.18 17.64 -26.63
C VAL A 370 4.89 16.31 -27.32
N PRO A 371 4.70 16.29 -28.65
CA PRO A 371 4.61 15.03 -29.40
C PRO A 371 5.83 14.15 -29.19
N VAL A 372 5.62 12.83 -29.17
CA VAL A 372 6.72 11.87 -29.10
C VAL A 372 7.65 12.04 -30.32
N ASP A 373 8.92 12.23 -30.05
CA ASP A 373 10.00 12.23 -31.04
C ASP A 373 10.77 10.93 -30.92
N LEU A 374 10.74 10.09 -31.95
CA LEU A 374 11.35 8.77 -31.96
C LEU A 374 12.88 8.78 -31.68
N TYR A 375 13.54 9.88 -32.00
CA TYR A 375 14.99 10.02 -31.79
C TYR A 375 15.38 10.57 -30.41
N LYS A 376 14.43 11.14 -29.69
CA LYS A 376 14.64 11.79 -28.37
C LYS A 376 13.94 11.08 -27.24
N ALA A 377 12.84 10.40 -27.52
CA ALA A 377 12.04 9.71 -26.50
C ALA A 377 12.81 8.53 -25.90
N GLN A 378 12.56 8.28 -24.62
CA GLN A 378 13.04 7.07 -23.94
C GLN A 378 11.97 5.98 -23.98
N ALA A 379 12.39 4.73 -23.81
CA ALA A 379 11.47 3.59 -23.85
C ALA A 379 10.40 3.65 -22.77
N HIS A 380 10.81 3.94 -21.50
CA HIS A 380 9.95 3.80 -20.33
C HIS A 380 9.85 5.05 -19.45
N ARG A 381 10.71 6.05 -19.67
CA ARG A 381 10.70 7.26 -18.85
C ARG A 381 10.18 8.46 -19.62
N PHE A 382 9.26 9.19 -19.00
CA PHE A 382 8.89 10.54 -19.43
C PHE A 382 10.05 11.49 -19.15
N GLN A 383 10.21 12.49 -20.00
CA GLN A 383 11.31 13.46 -19.89
C GLN A 383 10.76 14.87 -19.71
N VAL A 384 11.45 15.65 -18.91
CA VAL A 384 11.21 17.10 -18.85
C VAL A 384 11.85 17.73 -20.08
N TYR A 385 11.01 18.23 -20.99
CA TYR A 385 11.46 18.77 -22.27
C TYR A 385 11.89 20.25 -22.17
N ASP A 386 11.07 21.06 -21.52
CA ASP A 386 11.32 22.47 -21.22
C ASP A 386 10.59 22.87 -19.94
N ASP A 387 10.45 24.16 -19.67
CA ASP A 387 9.83 24.71 -18.46
C ASP A 387 8.33 24.38 -18.33
N LYS A 388 7.68 23.90 -19.39
CA LYS A 388 6.23 23.68 -19.43
C LYS A 388 5.80 22.34 -20.01
N HIS A 389 6.71 21.58 -20.59
CA HIS A 389 6.37 20.39 -21.36
C HIS A 389 7.10 19.15 -20.90
N LEU A 390 6.38 18.03 -20.97
CA LEU A 390 6.94 16.68 -20.86
C LEU A 390 6.94 16.01 -22.25
N MET A 391 7.96 15.22 -22.53
CA MET A 391 7.96 14.26 -23.64
C MET A 391 7.54 12.90 -23.12
N PRO A 392 6.44 12.31 -23.63
CA PRO A 392 6.00 10.98 -23.24
C PRO A 392 7.02 9.90 -23.60
N ALA A 393 7.02 8.81 -22.83
CA ALA A 393 7.81 7.62 -23.14
C ALA A 393 7.21 6.85 -24.32
N LEU A 394 8.00 6.04 -24.99
CA LEU A 394 7.53 5.22 -26.13
C LEU A 394 6.45 4.21 -25.71
N ASP A 395 6.56 3.64 -24.52
CA ASP A 395 5.56 2.71 -23.97
C ASP A 395 4.21 3.33 -23.62
N SER A 396 4.10 4.66 -23.65
CA SER A 396 2.82 5.37 -23.52
C SER A 396 1.92 5.27 -24.75
N ILE A 397 2.47 4.85 -25.87
CA ILE A 397 1.75 4.70 -27.14
C ILE A 397 0.99 3.37 -27.11
N GLU A 398 -0.31 3.42 -27.39
CA GLU A 398 -1.15 2.23 -27.40
C GLU A 398 -0.68 1.22 -28.46
N GLY A 399 -0.60 -0.04 -28.05
CA GLY A 399 -0.17 -1.14 -28.91
C GLY A 399 1.35 -1.32 -29.02
N LEU A 400 2.16 -0.41 -28.45
CA LEU A 400 3.61 -0.55 -28.39
C LEU A 400 3.98 -1.29 -27.08
N GLY A 401 4.36 -2.56 -27.20
CA GLY A 401 4.79 -3.36 -26.05
C GLY A 401 6.22 -3.04 -25.62
N ASP A 402 6.60 -3.48 -24.42
CA ASP A 402 7.90 -3.19 -23.80
C ASP A 402 9.08 -3.58 -24.70
N LYS A 403 9.02 -4.76 -25.30
CA LYS A 403 10.09 -5.23 -26.22
C LYS A 403 10.28 -4.34 -27.45
N ALA A 404 9.18 -3.78 -27.96
CA ALA A 404 9.24 -2.88 -29.10
C ALA A 404 9.70 -1.48 -28.68
N ALA A 405 9.38 -1.05 -27.47
CA ALA A 405 9.88 0.20 -26.92
C ALA A 405 11.38 0.14 -26.62
N ASP A 406 11.90 -1.02 -26.23
CA ASP A 406 13.32 -1.24 -25.94
C ASP A 406 14.19 -1.36 -27.19
N ALA A 407 13.61 -1.75 -28.34
CA ALA A 407 14.31 -1.94 -29.61
C ALA A 407 14.67 -0.62 -30.29
#